data_8f10302a31db15843b8032ce4eda89fa
#
_entry.id   8f10302a31db15843b8032ce4eda89fa
#
_cell.length_a   1.000
_cell.length_b   1.000
_cell.length_c   1.000
_cell.angle_alpha   90.00
_cell.angle_beta   90.00
_cell.angle_gamma   90.00
#
_symmetry.space_group_name_H-M   'P 1'
#
loop_
_entity.id
_entity.type
_entity.pdbx_description
1 polymer ?
#
loop_
_entity_poly.entity_id
_entity_poly.type
_entity_poly.pdbx_seq_one_letter_code
_entity_poly.pdbx_strand_id
1 'polypeptide(L)'
;MRTVPTFTFSILTLASLEAAAALSATVPPAWLKAEVSLPEHSRSPLVVKLSPDMTPCRAKYGNEAASKCSRLFGLVSSRVTGISLSPAVEGVWRWEARGALAFTPEEPWPERTTFKVDLSGLRLPSATTLNTPVIDFTTP
;
A
#
# COMPACT_ATOMS: atom_id res chain seq x y z
N MET A 1 63.39 0.37 22.01
CA MET A 1 62.90 0.26 21.99
C MET A 1 61.92 0.31 21.87
N ARG A 2 61.31 0.42 21.72
CA ARG A 2 60.38 0.39 21.63
C ARG A 2 59.27 0.32 21.72
N THR A 3 58.69 0.30 21.75
CA THR A 3 57.74 0.19 21.97
C THR A 3 56.67 0.41 21.65
N VAL A 4 55.83 0.23 21.52
CA VAL A 4 54.78 0.30 21.15
C VAL A 4 53.57 0.33 21.37
N PRO A 5 52.88 0.50 21.22
CA PRO A 5 51.79 0.63 21.48
C PRO A 5 50.67 0.40 21.16
N THR A 6 49.91 0.30 21.18
CA THR A 6 48.87 -0.01 20.99
C THR A 6 47.75 0.32 21.02
N PHE A 7 47.12 0.32 20.80
CA PHE A 7 46.05 0.47 20.61
C PHE A 7 44.87 0.34 20.68
N THR A 8 44.12 0.26 20.52
CA THR A 8 43.18 0.27 20.78
C THR A 8 42.08 0.48 20.46
N PHE A 9 41.38 0.44 20.23
CA PHE A 9 40.37 0.45 19.84
C PHE A 9 39.22 0.51 19.92
N SER A 10 38.50 0.48 19.83
CA SER A 10 37.68 0.81 19.69
C SER A 10 36.52 0.48 19.39
N ILE A 11 35.81 0.30 19.39
CA ILE A 11 34.84 -0.28 19.27
C ILE A 11 33.66 0.23 19.54
N LEU A 12 33.11 0.80 19.45
CA LEU A 12 32.09 1.35 19.73
C LEU A 12 31.09 1.47 18.82
N THR A 13 30.85 1.13 17.79
CA THR A 13 29.86 1.33 16.79
C THR A 13 28.62 0.52 16.90
N LEU A 14 28.53 -0.46 17.71
CA LEU A 14 27.36 -1.32 17.80
C LEU A 14 26.13 -0.66 18.39
N ALA A 15 26.29 0.34 19.20
CA ALA A 15 25.17 1.03 19.82
C ALA A 15 24.27 1.74 18.78
N SER A 16 24.86 2.23 17.70
CA SER A 16 24.07 2.88 16.67
C SER A 16 23.10 1.95 15.97
N LEU A 17 23.50 0.70 15.76
CA LEU A 17 22.66 -0.26 15.09
C LEU A 17 21.45 -0.65 15.95
N GLU A 18 21.64 -0.74 17.24
CA GLU A 18 20.53 -1.07 18.15
C GLU A 18 19.50 0.06 18.17
N ALA A 19 19.94 1.29 18.18
CA ALA A 19 19.03 2.42 18.17
C ALA A 19 18.21 2.48 16.89
N ALA A 20 18.80 2.19 15.74
CA ALA A 20 18.08 2.18 14.49
C ALA A 20 17.03 1.07 14.45
N ALA A 21 17.34 -0.11 14.96
CA ALA A 21 16.39 -1.20 15.00
C ALA A 21 15.21 -0.88 15.91
N ALA A 22 15.46 -0.25 17.05
CA ALA A 22 14.39 0.13 17.97
C ALA A 22 13.46 1.15 17.36
N LEU A 23 13.98 2.14 16.60
CA LEU A 23 13.15 3.12 15.93
C LEU A 23 12.30 2.50 14.85
N SER A 24 12.83 1.54 14.10
CA SER A 24 12.08 0.85 13.08
C SER A 24 10.90 0.07 13.65
N ALA A 25 11.05 -0.46 14.85
CA ALA A 25 10.01 -1.26 15.49
C ALA A 25 8.84 -0.43 16.01
N THR A 26 8.94 0.90 16.01
CA THR A 26 7.90 1.76 16.56
C THR A 26 6.81 2.16 15.57
N VAL A 27 6.92 1.76 14.30
CA VAL A 27 5.92 2.13 13.30
C VAL A 27 4.62 1.35 13.59
N PRO A 28 3.50 2.04 13.86
CA PRO A 28 2.26 1.36 14.14
C PRO A 28 1.69 0.70 12.88
N PRO A 29 1.00 -0.43 13.02
CA PRO A 29 0.39 -1.08 11.88
C PRO A 29 -0.78 -0.28 11.34
N ALA A 30 -1.06 -0.44 10.06
CA ALA A 30 -2.21 0.17 9.41
C ALA A 30 -2.97 -0.89 8.63
N TRP A 31 -4.29 -0.82 8.67
CA TRP A 31 -5.16 -1.70 7.92
C TRP A 31 -5.95 -0.89 6.92
N LEU A 32 -6.04 -1.40 5.71
CA LEU A 32 -6.78 -0.76 4.62
C LEU A 32 -7.83 -1.69 4.06
N LYS A 33 -8.88 -1.10 3.54
CA LYS A 33 -9.89 -1.80 2.75
C LYS A 33 -9.97 -1.12 1.38
N ALA A 34 -10.37 -1.87 0.37
CA ALA A 34 -10.47 -1.38 -0.98
C ALA A 34 -11.91 -1.45 -1.46
N GLU A 35 -12.32 -0.42 -2.19
CA GLU A 35 -13.65 -0.36 -2.80
C GLU A 35 -13.50 0.00 -4.26
N VAL A 36 -14.27 -0.64 -5.13
CA VAL A 36 -14.23 -0.40 -6.56
C VAL A 36 -15.38 0.49 -6.96
N SER A 37 -15.07 1.55 -7.71
CA SER A 37 -16.08 2.34 -8.39
C SER A 37 -16.09 1.95 -9.85
N LEU A 38 -17.25 1.52 -10.35
CA LEU A 38 -17.38 1.02 -11.70
C LEU A 38 -17.15 2.12 -12.73
N PRO A 39 -16.60 1.77 -13.90
CA PRO A 39 -16.50 2.75 -14.99
C PRO A 39 -17.91 3.18 -15.43
N GLU A 40 -18.09 4.48 -15.59
CA GLU A 40 -19.39 5.02 -16.01
C GLU A 40 -19.62 4.86 -17.51
N HIS A 41 -18.56 4.86 -18.28
CA HIS A 41 -18.61 4.74 -19.73
C HIS A 41 -17.58 3.72 -20.21
N SER A 42 -17.66 3.34 -21.46
CA SER A 42 -16.81 2.30 -22.02
C SER A 42 -15.31 2.62 -21.95
N ARG A 43 -14.93 3.89 -21.86
CA ARG A 43 -13.54 4.30 -21.76
C ARG A 43 -13.19 4.97 -20.43
N SER A 44 -14.11 4.99 -19.51
CA SER A 44 -13.87 5.60 -18.20
C SER A 44 -12.90 4.77 -17.38
N PRO A 45 -12.07 5.41 -16.54
CA PRO A 45 -11.16 4.69 -15.70
C PRO A 45 -11.91 3.88 -14.62
N LEU A 46 -11.32 2.77 -14.24
CA LEU A 46 -11.74 2.02 -13.08
C LEU A 46 -11.05 2.64 -11.87
N VAL A 47 -11.79 2.95 -10.82
CA VAL A 47 -11.21 3.54 -9.62
C VAL A 47 -11.29 2.56 -8.46
N VAL A 48 -10.16 2.33 -7.82
CA VAL A 48 -10.09 1.53 -6.60
C VAL A 48 -9.67 2.45 -5.48
N LYS A 49 -10.57 2.66 -4.53
CA LYS A 49 -10.30 3.55 -3.41
C LYS A 49 -9.87 2.74 -2.20
N LEU A 50 -8.71 3.09 -1.65
CA LEU A 50 -8.20 2.50 -0.43
C LEU A 50 -8.50 3.45 0.73
N SER A 51 -9.06 2.90 1.78
CA SER A 51 -9.39 3.69 2.96
C SER A 51 -9.04 2.91 4.22
N PRO A 52 -8.85 3.58 5.36
CA PRO A 52 -8.54 2.88 6.61
C PRO A 52 -9.67 1.93 6.99
N ASP A 53 -9.29 0.71 7.38
CA ASP A 53 -10.24 -0.24 7.94
C ASP A 53 -10.08 -0.18 9.45
N MET A 54 -11.06 0.41 10.11
CA MET A 54 -11.00 0.65 11.54
C MET A 54 -11.39 -0.56 12.38
N THR A 55 -11.99 -1.59 11.79
CA THR A 55 -12.43 -2.75 12.55
C THR A 55 -11.29 -3.49 13.25
N PRO A 56 -10.24 -3.93 12.55
CA PRO A 56 -9.12 -4.56 13.23
C PRO A 56 -8.35 -3.59 14.13
N CYS A 57 -8.34 -2.32 13.77
CA CYS A 57 -7.65 -1.32 14.57
C CYS A 57 -8.35 -1.10 15.91
N ARG A 58 -9.67 -1.03 15.92
CA ARG A 58 -10.42 -0.90 17.16
C ARG A 58 -10.27 -2.12 18.05
N ALA A 59 -10.16 -3.29 17.45
CA ALA A 59 -9.93 -4.51 18.22
C ALA A 59 -8.60 -4.46 18.97
N LYS A 60 -7.58 -3.83 18.38
CA LYS A 60 -6.26 -3.76 18.97
C LYS A 60 -6.07 -2.55 19.90
N TYR A 61 -6.57 -1.37 19.51
CA TYR A 61 -6.28 -0.12 20.20
C TYR A 61 -7.47 0.53 20.91
N GLY A 62 -8.66 -0.02 20.73
CA GLY A 62 -9.85 0.52 21.39
C GLY A 62 -10.10 1.99 21.05
N ASN A 63 -10.21 2.82 22.06
CA ASN A 63 -10.52 4.24 21.88
C ASN A 63 -9.40 5.04 21.20
N GLU A 64 -8.20 4.50 21.12
CA GLU A 64 -7.08 5.17 20.47
C GLU A 64 -6.98 4.87 19.00
N ALA A 65 -7.89 4.06 18.46
CA ALA A 65 -7.82 3.62 17.07
C ALA A 65 -7.79 4.77 16.07
N ALA A 66 -8.60 5.81 16.32
CA ALA A 66 -8.68 6.94 15.40
C ALA A 66 -7.34 7.65 15.24
N SER A 67 -6.59 7.80 16.31
CA SER A 67 -5.30 8.47 16.26
C SER A 67 -4.18 7.58 15.74
N LYS A 68 -4.29 6.27 15.95
CA LYS A 68 -3.20 5.36 15.60
C LYS A 68 -3.29 4.78 14.19
N CYS A 69 -4.48 4.67 13.62
CA CYS A 69 -4.68 3.93 12.38
C CYS A 69 -5.18 4.75 11.19
N SER A 70 -5.42 6.04 11.37
CA SER A 70 -5.96 6.88 10.31
C SER A 70 -4.86 7.41 9.38
N ARG A 71 -4.09 6.50 8.79
CA ARG A 71 -3.05 6.91 7.86
C ARG A 71 -3.49 6.72 6.43
N LEU A 72 -3.31 7.77 5.64
CA LEU A 72 -3.53 7.73 4.20
C LEU A 72 -2.22 8.07 3.52
N PHE A 73 -2.06 7.57 2.33
CA PHE A 73 -0.85 7.79 1.56
C PHE A 73 -0.93 9.14 0.85
N GLY A 74 0.22 9.79 0.75
CA GLY A 74 0.35 11.02 -0.01
C GLY A 74 0.78 10.79 -1.45
N LEU A 75 0.64 9.57 -1.96
CA LEU A 75 1.05 9.24 -3.32
C LEU A 75 0.02 9.73 -4.31
N VAL A 76 0.46 10.50 -5.29
CA VAL A 76 -0.40 11.08 -6.32
C VAL A 76 0.32 11.01 -7.65
N SER A 77 -0.40 10.63 -8.68
CA SER A 77 0.10 10.61 -10.06
C SER A 77 1.32 9.73 -10.30
N SER A 78 1.60 8.80 -9.42
CA SER A 78 2.70 7.86 -9.59
C SER A 78 2.23 6.65 -10.37
N ARG A 79 3.09 6.14 -11.23
CA ARG A 79 2.81 4.89 -11.93
C ARG A 79 2.86 3.73 -10.93
N VAL A 80 1.93 2.81 -11.07
CA VAL A 80 1.78 1.70 -10.15
C VAL A 80 1.96 0.38 -10.88
N THR A 81 2.63 -0.57 -10.24
CA THR A 81 2.80 -1.92 -10.75
C THR A 81 2.36 -2.93 -9.70
N GLY A 82 2.20 -4.19 -10.11
CA GLY A 82 1.87 -5.26 -9.19
C GLY A 82 0.39 -5.53 -9.04
N ILE A 83 -0.46 -4.82 -9.80
CA ILE A 83 -1.89 -5.07 -9.81
C ILE A 83 -2.22 -5.83 -11.10
N SER A 84 -3.06 -6.85 -10.99
CA SER A 84 -3.50 -7.60 -12.16
C SER A 84 -5.01 -7.57 -12.31
N LEU A 85 -5.45 -7.56 -13.58
CA LEU A 85 -6.85 -7.71 -13.96
C LEU A 85 -7.02 -9.04 -14.68
N SER A 86 -8.07 -9.75 -14.36
CA SER A 86 -8.38 -11.01 -15.01
C SER A 86 -9.89 -11.04 -15.35
N PRO A 87 -10.25 -11.10 -16.62
CA PRO A 87 -9.43 -11.19 -17.83
C PRO A 87 -8.53 -9.98 -18.01
N ALA A 88 -7.43 -10.15 -18.74
CA ALA A 88 -6.46 -9.09 -18.91
C ALA A 88 -6.99 -7.96 -19.77
N VAL A 89 -6.69 -6.73 -19.38
CA VAL A 89 -7.04 -5.52 -20.13
C VAL A 89 -5.80 -4.66 -20.19
N GLU A 90 -5.45 -4.20 -21.36
CA GLU A 90 -4.32 -3.29 -21.52
C GLU A 90 -4.67 -1.90 -21.01
N GLY A 91 -3.77 -1.32 -20.26
CA GLY A 91 -3.97 0.00 -19.71
C GLY A 91 -2.92 0.34 -18.66
N VAL A 92 -3.14 1.43 -17.97
CA VAL A 92 -2.17 1.97 -17.02
C VAL A 92 -2.83 2.25 -15.67
N TRP A 93 -2.19 1.80 -14.59
CA TRP A 93 -2.57 2.11 -13.23
C TRP A 93 -1.79 3.32 -12.73
N ARG A 94 -2.46 4.22 -12.04
CA ARG A 94 -1.85 5.38 -11.41
C ARG A 94 -2.50 5.69 -10.08
N TRP A 95 -1.72 6.27 -9.16
CA TRP A 95 -2.31 6.94 -8.01
C TRP A 95 -2.88 8.27 -8.50
N GLU A 96 -4.17 8.46 -8.32
CA GLU A 96 -4.82 9.66 -8.80
C GLU A 96 -5.02 10.67 -7.70
N ALA A 97 -5.37 10.21 -6.52
CA ALA A 97 -5.54 11.04 -5.35
C ALA A 97 -5.11 10.23 -4.15
N ARG A 98 -5.15 10.85 -2.99
CA ARG A 98 -4.76 10.17 -1.77
C ARG A 98 -5.60 8.91 -1.57
N GLY A 99 -4.96 7.76 -1.67
CA GLY A 99 -5.62 6.48 -1.52
C GLY A 99 -6.48 6.04 -2.68
N ALA A 100 -6.44 6.70 -3.82
CA ALA A 100 -7.23 6.31 -4.99
C ALA A 100 -6.33 5.84 -6.12
N LEU A 101 -6.58 4.62 -6.58
CA LEU A 101 -5.91 4.04 -7.74
C LEU A 101 -6.85 4.13 -8.93
N ALA A 102 -6.35 4.54 -10.08
CA ALA A 102 -7.16 4.59 -11.30
C ALA A 102 -6.49 3.79 -12.39
N PHE A 103 -7.26 2.96 -13.05
CA PHE A 103 -6.83 2.20 -14.22
C PHE A 103 -7.49 2.80 -15.46
N THR A 104 -6.68 3.27 -16.39
CA THR A 104 -7.15 3.83 -17.67
C THR A 104 -6.95 2.78 -18.74
N PRO A 105 -8.03 2.23 -19.32
CA PRO A 105 -7.90 1.22 -20.35
C PRO A 105 -7.49 1.85 -21.69
N GLU A 106 -6.74 1.11 -22.51
CA GLU A 106 -6.38 1.54 -23.84
C GLU A 106 -7.53 1.36 -24.82
N GLU A 107 -8.31 0.32 -24.63
CA GLU A 107 -9.47 0.01 -25.44
C GLU A 107 -10.73 0.11 -24.59
N PRO A 108 -11.90 0.26 -25.19
CA PRO A 108 -13.14 0.28 -24.41
C PRO A 108 -13.31 -0.99 -23.58
N TRP A 109 -13.88 -0.84 -22.38
CA TRP A 109 -14.21 -1.99 -21.55
C TRP A 109 -15.17 -2.92 -22.29
N PRO A 110 -14.96 -4.24 -22.24
CA PRO A 110 -15.97 -5.16 -22.75
C PRO A 110 -17.22 -5.08 -21.85
N GLU A 111 -18.37 -5.21 -22.48
CA GLU A 111 -19.65 -5.11 -21.78
C GLU A 111 -19.93 -6.38 -20.98
N ARG A 112 -20.63 -6.22 -19.88
CA ARG A 112 -21.17 -7.33 -19.06
C ARG A 112 -20.14 -8.39 -18.75
N THR A 113 -18.95 -7.97 -18.47
CA THR A 113 -17.83 -8.87 -18.19
C THR A 113 -17.43 -8.73 -16.72
N THR A 114 -17.26 -9.87 -16.06
CA THR A 114 -16.82 -9.89 -14.69
C THR A 114 -15.30 -9.95 -14.65
N PHE A 115 -14.71 -9.01 -13.95
CA PHE A 115 -13.27 -8.91 -13.78
C PHE A 115 -12.88 -9.14 -12.33
N LYS A 116 -11.70 -9.68 -12.15
CA LYS A 116 -11.08 -9.81 -10.85
C LYS A 116 -9.88 -8.87 -10.79
N VAL A 117 -9.85 -8.01 -9.79
CA VAL A 117 -8.74 -7.10 -9.52
C VAL A 117 -7.93 -7.70 -8.39
N ASP A 118 -6.68 -8.04 -8.66
CA ASP A 118 -5.80 -8.60 -7.65
C ASP A 118 -4.77 -7.53 -7.24
N LEU A 119 -4.89 -7.04 -6.03
CA LEU A 119 -4.04 -6.00 -5.47
C LEU A 119 -2.91 -6.57 -4.60
N SER A 120 -2.78 -7.89 -4.53
CA SER A 120 -1.81 -8.49 -3.61
C SER A 120 -0.35 -8.16 -3.93
N GLY A 121 -0.06 -7.81 -5.18
CA GLY A 121 1.28 -7.38 -5.57
C GLY A 121 1.55 -5.89 -5.43
N LEU A 122 0.58 -5.13 -4.94
CA LEU A 122 0.72 -3.68 -4.78
C LEU A 122 1.69 -3.38 -3.65
N ARG A 123 2.63 -2.46 -3.91
CA ARG A 123 3.56 -2.03 -2.88
C ARG A 123 2.92 -1.00 -1.98
N LEU A 124 2.86 -1.33 -0.72
CA LEU A 124 2.33 -0.46 0.32
C LEU A 124 3.44 -0.11 1.31
N PRO A 125 3.29 1.00 2.03
CA PRO A 125 4.25 1.36 3.07
C PRO A 125 4.39 0.27 4.13
N SER A 126 5.49 0.30 4.87
CA SER A 126 5.77 -0.67 5.93
C SER A 126 4.61 -0.76 6.92
N ALA A 127 4.39 -1.96 7.43
CA ALA A 127 3.36 -2.24 8.43
C ALA A 127 1.94 -1.94 7.95
N THR A 128 1.71 -1.91 6.65
CA THR A 128 0.38 -1.68 6.07
C THR A 128 -0.14 -2.99 5.50
N THR A 129 -1.36 -3.35 5.87
CA THR A 129 -2.02 -4.56 5.43
C THR A 129 -3.31 -4.21 4.69
N LEU A 130 -3.53 -4.84 3.55
CA LEU A 130 -4.76 -4.69 2.79
C LEU A 130 -5.64 -5.91 3.07
N ASN A 131 -6.79 -5.68 3.69
CA ASN A 131 -7.63 -6.78 4.16
C ASN A 131 -8.29 -7.60 3.06
N THR A 132 -8.65 -6.97 1.96
CA THR A 132 -9.31 -7.68 0.86
C THR A 132 -8.54 -7.38 -0.42
N PRO A 133 -7.46 -8.13 -0.69
CA PRO A 133 -6.61 -7.81 -1.84
C PRO A 133 -7.22 -8.19 -3.19
N VAL A 134 -8.25 -9.02 -3.21
CA VAL A 134 -8.89 -9.44 -4.46
C VAL A 134 -10.34 -8.97 -4.48
N ILE A 135 -10.73 -8.25 -5.53
CA ILE A 135 -12.06 -7.68 -5.65
C ILE A 135 -12.62 -8.03 -7.03
N ASP A 136 -13.88 -8.40 -7.08
CA ASP A 136 -14.58 -8.67 -8.34
C ASP A 136 -15.46 -7.48 -8.70
N PHE A 137 -15.57 -7.20 -9.98
CA PHE A 137 -16.54 -6.23 -10.48
C PHE A 137 -17.04 -6.67 -11.86
N THR A 138 -18.23 -6.20 -12.22
CA THR A 138 -18.83 -6.53 -13.52
C THR A 138 -19.12 -5.23 -14.25
N THR A 139 -18.70 -5.14 -15.50
CA THR A 139 -18.96 -3.96 -16.34
C THR A 139 -20.43 -3.93 -16.74
N PRO A 140 -20.99 -2.72 -16.92
CA PRO A 140 -22.39 -2.58 -17.34
C PRO A 140 -22.62 -3.05 -18.75
#